data_4d945380751b9a4b13b78f76a6ac87a5
#
_entry.id   4d945380751b9a4b13b78f76a6ac87a5
#
_cell.length_a   1.000
_cell.length_b   1.000
_cell.length_c   1.000
_cell.angle_alpha   90.00
_cell.angle_beta   90.00
_cell.angle_gamma   90.00
#
_symmetry.space_group_name_H-M   'P 1'
#
loop_
_entity.id
_entity.type
_entity.pdbx_description
1 polymer ?
#
loop_
_entity_poly.entity_id
_entity_poly.type
_entity_poly.pdbx_seq_one_letter_code
_entity_poly.pdbx_strand_id
1 'polypeptide(L)'
;EKLISAYGAGTKVTILQLREATDPALSDLAQYVYDHIFVRYTMKQWGQTPEEIDPNTTARVPVFLSRDDRYFQDAYQGMPLEGYTVLFQRMLDHPGITVELGTDALKRLDLSEGRICLVGADSSGPVIYTGQADELFAFRFGPLPYRTLDFRFETLEQDDFQGCGTVNYTVDEDYTRITEFKHLTGQVKPGVTTIVKEYSRAFTGAPGET
;
A
#
# COMPACT_ATOMS: atom_id res chain seq x y z
N GLU A 1 -25.99 -13.20 8.33
CA GLU A 1 -26.61 -14.45 7.79
C GLU A 1 -27.06 -14.26 6.34
N LYS A 2 -27.82 -13.20 5.98
CA LYS A 2 -28.27 -12.93 4.59
C LYS A 2 -27.11 -12.89 3.58
N LEU A 3 -26.01 -12.21 3.90
CA LEU A 3 -24.81 -12.17 3.04
C LEU A 3 -24.25 -13.59 2.78
N ILE A 4 -24.14 -14.38 3.83
CA ILE A 4 -23.65 -15.76 3.73
C ILE A 4 -24.61 -16.62 2.87
N SER A 5 -25.92 -16.41 3.02
CA SER A 5 -26.93 -17.11 2.21
C SER A 5 -26.87 -16.70 0.74
N ALA A 6 -26.56 -15.44 0.43
CA ALA A 6 -26.50 -14.94 -0.93
C ALA A 6 -25.18 -15.28 -1.66
N TYR A 7 -24.05 -15.21 -0.95
CA TYR A 7 -22.72 -15.28 -1.56
C TYR A 7 -21.85 -16.45 -1.05
N GLY A 8 -22.25 -17.14 0.01
CA GLY A 8 -21.49 -18.21 0.65
C GLY A 8 -20.60 -17.74 1.79
N ALA A 9 -20.38 -18.59 2.80
CA ALA A 9 -19.44 -18.34 3.88
C ALA A 9 -17.99 -18.43 3.37
N GLY A 10 -17.10 -17.59 3.88
CA GLY A 10 -15.68 -17.55 3.49
C GLY A 10 -15.43 -16.97 2.10
N THR A 11 -16.44 -16.41 1.46
CA THR A 11 -16.31 -15.76 0.15
C THR A 11 -15.82 -14.31 0.28
N LYS A 12 -15.03 -13.87 -0.66
CA LYS A 12 -14.63 -12.46 -0.83
C LYS A 12 -15.48 -11.83 -1.93
N VAL A 13 -16.26 -10.81 -1.59
CA VAL A 13 -17.16 -10.10 -2.51
C VAL A 13 -16.68 -8.67 -2.66
N THR A 14 -16.55 -8.17 -3.89
CA THR A 14 -16.19 -6.77 -4.11
C THR A 14 -17.34 -5.86 -3.69
N ILE A 15 -17.03 -4.64 -3.27
CA ILE A 15 -18.09 -3.68 -2.92
C ILE A 15 -19.01 -3.37 -4.11
N LEU A 16 -18.49 -3.37 -5.31
CA LEU A 16 -19.28 -3.13 -6.53
C LEU A 16 -20.31 -4.26 -6.74
N GLN A 17 -19.89 -5.53 -6.60
CA GLN A 17 -20.81 -6.67 -6.67
C GLN A 17 -21.85 -6.63 -5.54
N LEU A 18 -21.44 -6.22 -4.34
CA LEU A 18 -22.37 -6.14 -3.20
C LEU A 18 -23.47 -5.08 -3.43
N ARG A 19 -23.14 -3.96 -4.11
CA ARG A 19 -24.11 -2.91 -4.48
C ARG A 19 -25.13 -3.34 -5.53
N GLU A 20 -24.85 -4.41 -6.29
CA GLU A 20 -25.79 -4.99 -7.27
C GLU A 20 -26.86 -5.89 -6.61
N ALA A 21 -26.80 -6.08 -5.28
CA ALA A 21 -27.75 -6.93 -4.56
C ALA A 21 -29.17 -6.38 -4.69
N THR A 22 -30.11 -7.28 -5.00
CA THR A 22 -31.55 -6.95 -5.15
C THR A 22 -32.32 -7.00 -3.84
N ASP A 23 -31.80 -7.67 -2.80
CA ASP A 23 -32.37 -7.65 -1.44
C ASP A 23 -32.14 -6.26 -0.82
N PRO A 24 -33.20 -5.54 -0.42
CA PRO A 24 -33.06 -4.18 0.13
C PRO A 24 -32.10 -4.08 1.33
N ALA A 25 -32.12 -5.07 2.23
CA ALA A 25 -31.24 -5.05 3.40
C ALA A 25 -29.75 -5.26 3.03
N LEU A 26 -29.46 -5.99 1.94
CA LEU A 26 -28.10 -6.14 1.42
C LEU A 26 -27.67 -4.88 0.66
N SER A 27 -28.58 -4.29 -0.10
CA SER A 27 -28.34 -3.02 -0.82
C SER A 27 -28.06 -1.87 0.15
N ASP A 28 -28.87 -1.73 1.21
CA ASP A 28 -28.67 -0.71 2.26
C ASP A 28 -27.32 -0.88 2.97
N LEU A 29 -26.97 -2.13 3.31
CA LEU A 29 -25.67 -2.44 3.91
C LEU A 29 -24.52 -2.13 2.95
N ALA A 30 -24.66 -2.50 1.68
CA ALA A 30 -23.66 -2.23 0.67
C ALA A 30 -23.43 -0.72 0.49
N GLN A 31 -24.52 0.05 0.45
CA GLN A 31 -24.44 1.51 0.35
C GLN A 31 -23.76 2.11 1.59
N TYR A 32 -24.13 1.66 2.79
CA TYR A 32 -23.47 2.10 4.02
C TYR A 32 -21.95 1.84 4.01
N VAL A 33 -21.54 0.62 3.68
CA VAL A 33 -20.13 0.23 3.59
C VAL A 33 -19.42 1.05 2.51
N TYR A 34 -20.05 1.24 1.36
CA TYR A 34 -19.52 2.03 0.27
C TYR A 34 -19.25 3.48 0.68
N ASP A 35 -20.23 4.16 1.27
CA ASP A 35 -20.13 5.56 1.66
C ASP A 35 -19.09 5.80 2.77
N HIS A 36 -19.04 4.89 3.77
CA HIS A 36 -18.21 5.09 4.96
C HIS A 36 -16.79 4.52 4.86
N ILE A 37 -16.59 3.51 4.00
CA ILE A 37 -15.29 2.86 3.89
C ILE A 37 -14.62 3.17 2.54
N PHE A 38 -15.37 3.13 1.43
CA PHE A 38 -14.75 3.22 0.10
C PHE A 38 -14.68 4.64 -0.46
N VAL A 39 -15.79 5.38 -0.51
CA VAL A 39 -15.86 6.66 -1.23
C VAL A 39 -14.82 7.65 -0.73
N ARG A 40 -14.93 8.07 0.53
CA ARG A 40 -14.08 9.13 1.08
C ARG A 40 -12.62 8.69 1.19
N TYR A 41 -12.37 7.42 1.54
CA TYR A 41 -11.00 6.91 1.59
C TYR A 41 -10.35 6.88 0.20
N THR A 42 -11.09 6.46 -0.83
CA THR A 42 -10.64 6.51 -2.22
C THR A 42 -10.34 7.92 -2.68
N MET A 43 -11.25 8.87 -2.38
CA MET A 43 -11.04 10.29 -2.69
C MET A 43 -9.80 10.86 -1.99
N LYS A 44 -9.55 10.51 -0.72
CA LYS A 44 -8.32 10.91 0.00
C LYS A 44 -7.07 10.31 -0.64
N GLN A 45 -7.08 9.01 -0.94
CA GLN A 45 -5.91 8.31 -1.48
C GLN A 45 -5.60 8.71 -2.92
N TRP A 46 -6.64 8.80 -3.77
CA TRP A 46 -6.46 8.93 -5.21
C TRP A 46 -6.82 10.32 -5.75
N GLY A 47 -7.55 11.14 -4.99
CA GLY A 47 -8.10 12.41 -5.45
C GLY A 47 -9.22 12.26 -6.48
N GLN A 48 -9.81 11.06 -6.58
CA GLN A 48 -10.84 10.67 -7.54
C GLN A 48 -11.90 9.85 -6.82
N THR A 49 -13.12 9.80 -7.36
CA THR A 49 -14.18 8.92 -6.85
C THR A 49 -13.92 7.46 -7.22
N PRO A 50 -14.55 6.49 -6.54
CA PRO A 50 -14.42 5.07 -6.92
C PRO A 50 -14.87 4.76 -8.34
N GLU A 51 -15.77 5.55 -8.90
CA GLU A 51 -16.27 5.41 -10.29
C GLU A 51 -15.27 5.93 -11.34
N GLU A 52 -14.39 6.84 -10.95
CA GLU A 52 -13.38 7.44 -11.85
C GLU A 52 -12.08 6.63 -11.90
N ILE A 53 -11.85 5.76 -10.92
CA ILE A 53 -10.65 4.91 -10.87
C ILE A 53 -10.93 3.53 -11.47
N ASP A 54 -9.86 2.83 -11.84
CA ASP A 54 -9.97 1.44 -12.32
C ASP A 54 -10.68 0.56 -11.27
N PRO A 55 -11.74 -0.18 -11.66
CA PRO A 55 -12.47 -1.08 -10.75
C PRO A 55 -11.59 -2.08 -9.99
N ASN A 56 -10.47 -2.49 -10.57
CA ASN A 56 -9.49 -3.36 -9.90
C ASN A 56 -8.86 -2.70 -8.67
N THR A 57 -8.82 -1.38 -8.59
CA THR A 57 -8.30 -0.65 -7.42
C THR A 57 -9.20 -0.85 -6.21
N THR A 58 -10.53 -0.75 -6.38
CA THR A 58 -11.49 -1.02 -5.31
C THR A 58 -11.65 -2.51 -5.01
N ALA A 59 -11.53 -3.37 -6.04
CA ALA A 59 -11.63 -4.82 -5.90
C ALA A 59 -10.48 -5.43 -5.05
N ARG A 60 -9.37 -4.73 -4.87
CA ARG A 60 -8.24 -5.16 -4.03
C ARG A 60 -8.59 -5.28 -2.55
N VAL A 61 -9.66 -4.62 -2.11
CA VAL A 61 -10.15 -4.67 -0.71
C VAL A 61 -11.57 -5.25 -0.72
N PRO A 62 -11.73 -6.56 -0.87
CA PRO A 62 -13.04 -7.19 -0.91
C PRO A 62 -13.66 -7.24 0.50
N VAL A 63 -14.98 -7.28 0.56
CA VAL A 63 -15.72 -7.61 1.78
C VAL A 63 -15.59 -9.12 2.00
N PHE A 64 -14.94 -9.52 3.09
CA PHE A 64 -14.76 -10.93 3.45
C PHE A 64 -15.92 -11.41 4.31
N LEU A 65 -16.69 -12.37 3.81
CA LEU A 65 -17.89 -12.89 4.49
C LEU A 65 -17.50 -13.95 5.53
N SER A 66 -16.87 -13.51 6.60
CA SER A 66 -16.36 -14.34 7.69
C SER A 66 -16.62 -13.67 9.05
N ARG A 67 -16.44 -14.44 10.13
CA ARG A 67 -16.33 -13.93 11.51
C ARG A 67 -14.87 -13.65 11.89
N ASP A 68 -13.93 -13.90 10.99
CA ASP A 68 -12.54 -13.52 11.13
C ASP A 68 -12.40 -12.05 10.74
N ASP A 69 -12.13 -11.18 11.70
CA ASP A 69 -12.02 -9.73 11.57
C ASP A 69 -10.59 -9.25 11.28
N ARG A 70 -9.63 -10.18 11.16
CA ARG A 70 -8.26 -9.84 10.78
C ARG A 70 -8.22 -9.28 9.35
N TYR A 71 -7.42 -8.23 9.16
CA TYR A 71 -7.23 -7.63 7.85
C TYR A 71 -6.59 -8.60 6.85
N PHE A 72 -5.59 -9.38 7.29
CA PHE A 72 -4.96 -10.44 6.54
C PHE A 72 -5.25 -11.79 7.17
N GLN A 73 -5.48 -12.81 6.34
CA GLN A 73 -5.73 -14.20 6.78
C GLN A 73 -4.51 -15.12 6.60
N ASP A 74 -3.33 -14.54 6.32
CA ASP A 74 -2.09 -15.30 6.16
C ASP A 74 -1.74 -16.07 7.43
N ALA A 75 -1.20 -17.28 7.26
CA ALA A 75 -0.83 -18.15 8.38
C ALA A 75 0.35 -17.58 9.19
N TYR A 76 1.23 -16.86 8.53
CA TYR A 76 2.41 -16.22 9.12
C TYR A 76 2.36 -14.72 8.88
N GLN A 77 2.30 -13.97 9.96
CA GLN A 77 2.29 -12.51 9.94
C GLN A 77 3.25 -12.00 11.01
N GLY A 78 4.08 -11.02 10.68
CA GLY A 78 5.02 -10.47 11.63
C GLY A 78 5.92 -9.40 11.03
N MET A 79 6.70 -8.79 11.90
CA MET A 79 7.75 -7.83 11.54
C MET A 79 9.10 -8.45 11.84
N PRO A 80 10.14 -8.20 11.02
CA PRO A 80 11.48 -8.68 11.32
C PRO A 80 11.99 -8.09 12.64
N LEU A 81 12.36 -8.95 13.60
CA LEU A 81 12.81 -8.52 14.93
C LEU A 81 14.02 -7.58 14.88
N GLU A 82 14.95 -7.83 13.97
CA GLU A 82 16.17 -7.02 13.78
C GLU A 82 16.03 -5.96 12.69
N GLY A 83 14.80 -5.75 12.20
CA GLY A 83 14.47 -4.81 11.13
C GLY A 83 14.72 -5.34 9.72
N TYR A 84 14.20 -4.61 8.73
CA TYR A 84 14.25 -5.03 7.33
C TYR A 84 15.67 -5.03 6.75
N THR A 85 16.54 -4.13 7.19
CA THR A 85 17.94 -4.08 6.69
C THR A 85 18.65 -5.41 6.94
N VAL A 86 18.55 -5.94 8.15
CA VAL A 86 19.18 -7.23 8.50
C VAL A 86 18.52 -8.39 7.75
N LEU A 87 17.21 -8.35 7.60
CA LEU A 87 16.49 -9.34 6.80
C LEU A 87 17.02 -9.37 5.35
N PHE A 88 17.10 -8.23 4.68
CA PHE A 88 17.59 -8.16 3.31
C PHE A 88 19.07 -8.50 3.20
N GLN A 89 19.91 -8.10 4.15
CA GLN A 89 21.31 -8.52 4.18
C GLN A 89 21.44 -10.04 4.18
N ARG A 90 20.67 -10.73 5.04
CA ARG A 90 20.66 -12.21 5.09
C ARG A 90 20.14 -12.85 3.81
N MET A 91 19.10 -12.25 3.19
CA MET A 91 18.55 -12.76 1.92
C MET A 91 19.53 -12.60 0.75
N LEU A 92 20.35 -11.56 0.77
CA LEU A 92 21.31 -11.24 -0.28
C LEU A 92 22.69 -11.86 -0.04
N ASP A 93 22.94 -12.45 1.13
CA ASP A 93 24.20 -13.14 1.49
C ASP A 93 24.30 -14.50 0.78
N HIS A 94 24.58 -14.46 -0.51
CA HIS A 94 24.72 -15.65 -1.34
C HIS A 94 25.80 -15.43 -2.40
N PRO A 95 26.68 -16.40 -2.66
CA PRO A 95 27.82 -16.25 -3.59
C PRO A 95 27.42 -15.98 -5.05
N GLY A 96 26.18 -16.30 -5.42
CA GLY A 96 25.62 -15.99 -6.75
C GLY A 96 24.95 -14.61 -6.84
N ILE A 97 24.97 -13.81 -5.78
CA ILE A 97 24.35 -12.48 -5.76
C ILE A 97 25.43 -11.42 -5.55
N THR A 98 25.46 -10.44 -6.44
CA THR A 98 26.32 -9.26 -6.30
C THR A 98 25.45 -8.04 -6.05
N VAL A 99 25.73 -7.30 -4.97
CA VAL A 99 25.02 -6.09 -4.58
C VAL A 99 25.91 -4.88 -4.81
N GLU A 100 25.50 -3.97 -5.67
CA GLU A 100 26.18 -2.70 -5.92
C GLU A 100 25.41 -1.56 -5.27
N LEU A 101 25.90 -1.06 -4.13
CA LEU A 101 25.29 0.09 -3.43
C LEU A 101 25.79 1.42 -4.03
N GLY A 102 24.98 2.48 -3.86
CA GLY A 102 25.33 3.81 -4.37
C GLY A 102 25.39 3.89 -5.90
N THR A 103 24.78 2.94 -6.59
CA THR A 103 24.80 2.82 -8.04
C THR A 103 23.43 3.18 -8.62
N ASP A 104 23.40 4.19 -9.45
CA ASP A 104 22.22 4.58 -10.22
C ASP A 104 22.02 3.59 -11.39
N ALA A 105 20.98 2.78 -11.32
CA ALA A 105 20.70 1.75 -12.32
C ALA A 105 20.45 2.35 -13.71
N LEU A 106 19.85 3.55 -13.82
CA LEU A 106 19.59 4.19 -15.11
C LEU A 106 20.86 4.49 -15.88
N LYS A 107 21.98 4.77 -15.20
CA LYS A 107 23.29 4.96 -15.83
C LYS A 107 23.97 3.67 -16.29
N ARG A 108 23.42 2.52 -15.87
CA ARG A 108 23.92 1.19 -16.20
C ARG A 108 23.01 0.44 -17.17
N LEU A 109 21.86 1.00 -17.52
CA LEU A 109 20.90 0.40 -18.45
C LEU A 109 21.02 1.02 -19.84
N ASP A 110 21.02 0.16 -20.85
CA ASP A 110 20.89 0.52 -22.26
C ASP A 110 19.53 0.03 -22.78
N LEU A 111 18.74 0.97 -23.30
CA LEU A 111 17.42 0.72 -23.89
C LEU A 111 17.45 0.74 -25.42
N SER A 112 18.62 0.70 -26.01
CA SER A 112 18.76 0.59 -27.47
C SER A 112 18.23 -0.76 -27.98
N GLU A 113 17.89 -0.81 -29.26
CA GLU A 113 17.44 -2.03 -29.96
C GLU A 113 16.16 -2.70 -29.41
N GLY A 114 15.33 -1.96 -28.64
CA GLY A 114 14.06 -2.47 -28.12
C GLY A 114 14.20 -3.50 -27.00
N ARG A 115 15.37 -3.60 -26.37
CA ARG A 115 15.64 -4.41 -25.20
C ARG A 115 16.27 -3.57 -24.10
N ILE A 116 16.08 -4.01 -22.85
CA ILE A 116 16.78 -3.43 -21.70
C ILE A 116 17.98 -4.31 -21.40
N CYS A 117 19.17 -3.75 -21.51
CA CYS A 117 20.43 -4.45 -21.28
C CYS A 117 21.26 -3.72 -20.20
N LEU A 118 22.05 -4.47 -19.45
CA LEU A 118 23.03 -3.88 -18.53
C LEU A 118 24.32 -3.58 -19.28
N VAL A 119 24.77 -2.33 -19.26
CA VAL A 119 26.00 -1.89 -19.92
C VAL A 119 27.22 -2.62 -19.32
N GLY A 120 28.00 -3.26 -20.18
CA GLY A 120 29.22 -3.95 -19.78
C GLY A 120 29.02 -5.32 -19.15
N ALA A 121 27.78 -5.83 -19.14
CA ALA A 121 27.50 -7.20 -18.74
C ALA A 121 27.18 -8.05 -19.97
N ASP A 122 27.81 -9.21 -20.04
CA ASP A 122 27.52 -10.24 -21.07
C ASP A 122 26.25 -11.01 -20.63
N SER A 123 25.15 -10.27 -20.40
CA SER A 123 23.95 -10.84 -19.83
C SER A 123 22.82 -10.95 -20.85
N SER A 124 22.46 -12.19 -21.18
CA SER A 124 21.22 -12.53 -21.88
C SER A 124 20.05 -12.74 -20.92
N GLY A 125 20.22 -12.44 -19.62
CA GLY A 125 19.22 -12.63 -18.57
C GLY A 125 18.15 -11.55 -18.56
N PRO A 126 17.01 -11.81 -17.89
CA PRO A 126 15.95 -10.81 -17.71
C PRO A 126 16.42 -9.67 -16.80
N VAL A 127 16.02 -8.45 -17.12
CA VAL A 127 16.22 -7.27 -16.26
C VAL A 127 14.91 -6.97 -15.55
N ILE A 128 14.96 -6.87 -14.20
CA ILE A 128 13.83 -6.44 -13.37
C ILE A 128 14.14 -5.04 -12.88
N TYR A 129 13.43 -4.06 -13.42
CA TYR A 129 13.54 -2.66 -13.00
C TYR A 129 12.38 -2.30 -12.08
N THR A 130 12.68 -1.79 -10.87
CA THR A 130 11.68 -1.44 -9.85
C THR A 130 11.53 0.06 -9.62
N GLY A 131 12.25 0.89 -10.41
CA GLY A 131 12.10 2.35 -10.41
C GLY A 131 10.88 2.83 -11.19
N GLN A 132 10.77 4.13 -11.37
CA GLN A 132 9.67 4.75 -12.11
C GLN A 132 9.74 4.39 -13.59
N ALA A 133 8.63 3.88 -14.14
CA ALA A 133 8.59 3.42 -15.53
C ALA A 133 8.79 4.55 -16.54
N ASP A 134 8.24 5.72 -16.27
CA ASP A 134 8.39 6.91 -17.12
C ASP A 134 9.81 7.48 -17.09
N GLU A 135 10.48 7.45 -15.94
CA GLU A 135 11.89 7.81 -15.79
C GLU A 135 12.80 6.86 -16.60
N LEU A 136 12.52 5.54 -16.56
CA LEU A 136 13.25 4.55 -17.38
C LEU A 136 13.23 4.90 -18.86
N PHE A 137 12.13 5.48 -19.35
CA PHE A 137 11.98 5.90 -20.73
C PHE A 137 12.26 7.40 -20.95
N ALA A 138 12.97 8.06 -20.00
CA ALA A 138 13.33 9.47 -20.06
C ALA A 138 12.09 10.39 -20.31
N PHE A 139 10.96 10.05 -19.74
CA PHE A 139 9.67 10.77 -19.86
C PHE A 139 9.21 11.02 -21.31
N ARG A 140 9.68 10.23 -22.29
CA ARG A 140 9.36 10.46 -23.72
C ARG A 140 7.88 10.37 -24.06
N PHE A 141 7.06 9.77 -23.18
CA PHE A 141 5.61 9.68 -23.29
C PHE A 141 4.87 10.60 -22.29
N GLY A 142 5.62 11.48 -21.60
CA GLY A 142 5.13 12.29 -20.49
C GLY A 142 5.20 11.58 -19.15
N PRO A 143 5.03 12.32 -18.04
CA PRO A 143 5.03 11.75 -16.69
C PRO A 143 3.76 10.95 -16.43
N LEU A 144 3.87 9.89 -15.63
CA LEU A 144 2.72 9.16 -15.11
C LEU A 144 2.08 9.92 -13.93
N PRO A 145 0.77 9.76 -13.68
CA PRO A 145 0.08 10.45 -12.61
C PRO A 145 0.32 9.77 -11.25
N TYR A 146 1.48 10.02 -10.65
CA TYR A 146 1.80 9.50 -9.33
C TYR A 146 1.08 10.25 -8.20
N ARG A 147 0.98 9.57 -7.07
CA ARG A 147 0.58 10.15 -5.77
C ARG A 147 1.77 10.09 -4.84
N THR A 148 1.82 11.01 -3.89
CA THR A 148 2.82 11.03 -2.81
C THR A 148 2.15 11.13 -1.46
N LEU A 149 2.90 10.86 -0.40
CA LEU A 149 2.46 10.95 0.98
C LEU A 149 3.31 11.97 1.75
N ASP A 150 2.64 12.88 2.46
CA ASP A 150 3.29 13.69 3.48
C ASP A 150 3.15 12.99 4.83
N PHE A 151 4.26 12.76 5.50
CA PHE A 151 4.33 12.11 6.81
C PHE A 151 4.51 13.15 7.91
N ARG A 152 3.57 13.21 8.84
CA ARG A 152 3.66 14.07 10.03
C ARG A 152 3.87 13.22 11.27
N PHE A 153 5.07 13.28 11.82
CA PHE A 153 5.45 12.58 13.04
C PHE A 153 5.10 13.40 14.26
N GLU A 154 4.50 12.75 15.25
CA GLU A 154 4.17 13.34 16.55
C GLU A 154 4.65 12.41 17.67
N THR A 155 5.37 12.94 18.65
CA THR A 155 5.73 12.22 19.87
C THR A 155 4.84 12.70 21.01
N LEU A 156 4.16 11.78 21.66
CA LEU A 156 3.14 12.03 22.67
C LEU A 156 3.62 11.53 24.03
N GLU A 157 3.37 12.30 25.10
CA GLU A 157 3.70 11.93 26.49
C GLU A 157 2.62 11.01 27.10
N GLN A 158 2.47 9.83 26.53
CA GLN A 158 1.55 8.78 26.97
C GLN A 158 2.05 7.40 26.57
N ASP A 159 1.58 6.35 27.24
CA ASP A 159 2.05 4.99 26.98
C ASP A 159 1.53 4.44 25.65
N ASP A 160 0.33 4.80 25.26
CA ASP A 160 -0.37 4.26 24.11
C ASP A 160 -1.31 5.31 23.51
N PHE A 161 -1.43 5.35 22.21
CA PHE A 161 -2.34 6.28 21.50
C PHE A 161 -3.59 5.58 20.99
N GLN A 162 -3.44 4.47 20.28
CA GLN A 162 -4.55 3.83 19.57
C GLN A 162 -4.71 2.32 19.82
N GLY A 163 -3.84 1.71 20.63
CA GLY A 163 -3.91 0.29 21.02
C GLY A 163 -3.56 -0.70 19.93
N CYS A 164 -3.14 -0.24 18.76
CA CYS A 164 -2.76 -1.10 17.64
C CYS A 164 -1.77 -0.38 16.71
N GLY A 165 -1.11 -1.14 15.82
CA GLY A 165 -0.05 -0.61 14.97
C GLY A 165 -0.54 0.38 13.92
N THR A 166 -1.72 0.13 13.32
CA THR A 166 -2.21 0.95 12.22
C THR A 166 -3.72 1.07 12.23
N VAL A 167 -4.23 2.30 12.08
CA VAL A 167 -5.66 2.61 11.89
C VAL A 167 -5.84 3.42 10.62
N ASN A 168 -6.74 2.97 9.74
CA ASN A 168 -7.17 3.73 8.57
C ASN A 168 -8.36 4.62 8.94
N TYR A 169 -8.27 5.89 8.57
CA TYR A 169 -9.31 6.90 8.79
C TYR A 169 -10.07 7.12 7.49
N THR A 170 -11.29 6.62 7.45
CA THR A 170 -12.03 6.48 6.19
C THR A 170 -13.02 7.61 5.94
N VAL A 171 -13.33 8.46 6.90
CA VAL A 171 -14.43 9.43 6.81
C VAL A 171 -13.94 10.88 6.87
N ASP A 172 -13.95 11.52 8.04
CA ASP A 172 -13.93 12.98 8.15
C ASP A 172 -12.52 13.60 8.24
N GLU A 173 -11.52 12.83 8.68
CA GLU A 173 -10.16 13.30 8.84
C GLU A 173 -9.50 13.58 7.48
N ASP A 174 -8.59 14.55 7.43
CA ASP A 174 -7.83 14.92 6.24
C ASP A 174 -6.62 13.99 5.97
N TYR A 175 -6.22 13.18 6.96
CA TYR A 175 -5.25 12.11 6.81
C TYR A 175 -5.92 10.76 6.51
N THR A 176 -5.17 9.86 5.92
CA THR A 176 -5.65 8.53 5.51
C THR A 176 -5.39 7.47 6.56
N ARG A 177 -4.33 7.67 7.38
CA ARG A 177 -3.84 6.63 8.31
C ARG A 177 -3.07 7.25 9.45
N ILE A 178 -3.14 6.57 10.61
CA ILE A 178 -2.18 6.76 11.71
C ILE A 178 -1.47 5.43 11.95
N THR A 179 -0.14 5.48 12.03
CA THR A 179 0.69 4.35 12.45
C THR A 179 1.34 4.69 13.79
N GLU A 180 1.19 3.79 14.78
CA GLU A 180 1.85 3.83 16.08
C GLU A 180 2.95 2.77 16.11
N PHE A 181 4.21 3.20 16.06
CA PHE A 181 5.34 2.33 15.75
C PHE A 181 5.60 1.25 16.81
N LYS A 182 5.42 1.55 18.10
CA LYS A 182 5.72 0.57 19.16
C LYS A 182 4.95 -0.74 19.03
N HIS A 183 3.71 -0.69 18.52
CA HIS A 183 2.90 -1.89 18.28
C HIS A 183 3.40 -2.72 17.09
N LEU A 184 4.12 -2.13 16.15
CA LEU A 184 4.72 -2.84 15.02
C LEU A 184 6.11 -3.38 15.35
N THR A 185 6.91 -2.60 16.09
CA THR A 185 8.33 -2.91 16.35
C THR A 185 8.56 -3.68 17.64
N GLY A 186 7.54 -3.80 18.51
CA GLY A 186 7.68 -4.38 19.85
C GLY A 186 8.50 -3.50 20.82
N GLN A 187 8.67 -2.22 20.50
CA GLN A 187 9.44 -1.28 21.31
C GLN A 187 8.77 -1.01 22.66
N VAL A 188 9.50 -1.18 23.75
CA VAL A 188 9.01 -0.89 25.10
C VAL A 188 9.64 0.40 25.58
N LYS A 189 8.85 1.48 25.65
CA LYS A 189 9.25 2.77 26.21
C LYS A 189 8.07 3.37 26.97
N PRO A 190 8.08 3.29 28.32
CA PRO A 190 7.00 3.83 29.14
C PRO A 190 6.91 5.36 29.04
N GLY A 191 5.69 5.89 29.17
CA GLY A 191 5.39 7.32 29.22
C GLY A 191 5.52 8.05 27.90
N VAL A 192 5.84 7.38 26.79
CA VAL A 192 5.96 8.05 25.49
C VAL A 192 5.61 7.11 24.34
N THR A 193 4.93 7.63 23.32
CA THR A 193 4.72 6.94 22.06
C THR A 193 4.93 7.89 20.89
N THR A 194 5.29 7.34 19.72
CA THR A 194 5.43 8.11 18.48
C THR A 194 4.47 7.56 17.45
N ILE A 195 3.71 8.47 16.85
CA ILE A 195 2.80 8.18 15.76
C ILE A 195 3.23 8.91 14.50
N VAL A 196 2.76 8.44 13.34
CA VAL A 196 2.81 9.16 12.09
C VAL A 196 1.44 9.24 11.47
N LYS A 197 1.04 10.43 11.04
CA LYS A 197 -0.15 10.69 10.22
C LYS A 197 0.26 10.77 8.75
N GLU A 198 -0.48 10.08 7.88
CA GLU A 198 -0.23 10.01 6.44
C GLU A 198 -1.25 10.85 5.68
N TYR A 199 -0.77 11.83 4.89
CA TYR A 199 -1.59 12.70 4.06
C TYR A 199 -1.28 12.42 2.59
N SER A 200 -2.24 11.89 1.85
CA SER A 200 -2.07 11.62 0.42
C SER A 200 -2.36 12.87 -0.41
N ARG A 201 -1.50 13.16 -1.38
CA ARG A 201 -1.69 14.27 -2.33
C ARG A 201 -1.15 13.92 -3.72
N ALA A 202 -1.44 14.75 -4.69
CA ALA A 202 -0.85 14.62 -6.02
C ALA A 202 0.67 14.79 -5.95
N PHE A 203 1.38 13.95 -6.69
CA PHE A 203 2.82 14.12 -6.91
C PHE A 203 3.05 15.30 -7.86
N THR A 204 3.99 16.18 -7.54
CA THR A 204 4.32 17.37 -8.34
C THR A 204 5.67 17.28 -9.02
N GLY A 205 6.49 16.30 -8.69
CA GLY A 205 7.87 16.17 -9.15
C GLY A 205 8.83 17.13 -8.45
N ALA A 206 8.42 17.71 -7.31
CA ALA A 206 9.31 18.58 -6.55
C ALA A 206 10.46 17.77 -5.92
N PRO A 207 11.66 18.36 -5.78
CA PRO A 207 12.79 17.70 -5.14
C PRO A 207 12.44 17.20 -3.73
N GLY A 208 12.69 15.91 -3.46
CA GLY A 208 12.39 15.27 -2.17
C GLY A 208 11.00 14.66 -2.05
N GLU A 209 10.16 14.74 -3.09
CA GLU A 209 8.95 13.93 -3.17
C GLU A 209 9.31 12.48 -3.54
N THR A 210 8.67 11.52 -2.87
CA THR A 210 8.84 10.06 -3.10
C THR A 210 7.49 9.38 -3.28
#